data_9f43aef570ce91a5e5dd4727f9e80ac4
#
_entry.id   9f43aef570ce91a5e5dd4727f9e80ac4
#
_cell.length_a   1.000
_cell.length_b   1.000
_cell.length_c   1.000
_cell.angle_alpha   90.00
_cell.angle_beta   90.00
_cell.angle_gamma   90.00
#
_symmetry.space_group_name_H-M   'P 1'
#
loop_
_entity.id
_entity.type
_entity.pdbx_description
1 polymer ?
#
loop_
_entity_poly.entity_id
_entity_poly.type
_entity_poly.pdbx_seq_one_letter_code
_entity_poly.pdbx_strand_id
1 'polypeptide(L)'
;MNIAHRIVLILLLFGALGEVALPSLYAATPPNIIVIYTDDQGYGDASNLNPDAKFETPALDRLAAEGLTFTDGHCSDTVCTPSRYGLLTGRYSWRTHLKRGVFPAEKPCLIEDGRLTLASLLRDNGYATAMVGKWHLGMEFPGTFGKRDWSQPVTDMPLDKGFDYFWGIPASLNYGILAWFDGRYAAVPPTVYTAKKNNDRHMDYRIMPPYQTSPELVGTPQKTKPIEIAPDFVDTECLTRFTDKAINWIGQQTQKDKSQPFFVYLPFTSPHYPVAPQPRFWGEGDAGGYGEFMIETDFHVGRILDFLDAKGLAENTLVIFSSDNGPERSWEQRIEEFDHDSSYIYKEGKRSIYEGGHRVPFYMRWPAKIRAGSKYDGVASQTDLLATFADILDVKLSDNEAEDSVSLLPVLENPSNDLNRSAIISHASSGRFAISDGQWKLIMPHGQLGYELYHLTQDPRENTNLYGKHETIQNRLEKRITAMVQNGRTTPGAKQKNDVPWWSDLTWISN
;
A
#
# COMPACT_ATOMS: atom_id res chain seq x y z
N MET A 1 -23.66 96.48 -21.64
CA MET A 1 -22.65 95.76 -22.43
C MET A 1 -21.66 95.16 -21.47
N ASN A 2 -21.44 93.92 -21.62
CA ASN A 2 -20.41 93.02 -21.13
C ASN A 2 -20.86 91.93 -20.21
N ILE A 3 -20.74 90.79 -20.79
CA ILE A 3 -21.13 89.46 -20.38
C ILE A 3 -20.05 88.92 -19.42
N ALA A 4 -20.46 88.53 -18.20
CA ALA A 4 -19.59 87.86 -17.27
C ALA A 4 -19.63 86.34 -17.49
N HIS A 5 -18.45 85.79 -17.79
CA HIS A 5 -18.27 84.37 -17.90
C HIS A 5 -18.28 83.71 -16.50
N ARG A 6 -19.22 82.77 -16.29
CA ARG A 6 -19.19 81.86 -15.16
C ARG A 6 -18.41 80.57 -15.58
N ILE A 7 -17.25 80.34 -14.97
CA ILE A 7 -16.50 79.06 -15.07
C ILE A 7 -17.11 78.11 -14.07
N VAL A 8 -17.69 77.04 -14.56
CA VAL A 8 -18.16 75.92 -13.74
C VAL A 8 -17.00 74.95 -13.62
N LEU A 9 -16.46 74.77 -12.41
CA LEU A 9 -15.44 73.78 -12.07
C LEU A 9 -16.12 72.48 -11.82
N ILE A 10 -16.01 71.52 -12.76
CA ILE A 10 -16.46 70.08 -12.55
C ILE A 10 -15.33 69.35 -11.90
N LEU A 11 -15.47 69.04 -10.61
CA LEU A 11 -14.63 68.13 -9.89
C LEU A 11 -15.00 66.63 -10.31
N LEU A 12 -14.14 66.03 -11.11
CA LEU A 12 -14.18 64.62 -11.39
C LEU A 12 -13.62 63.87 -10.16
N LEU A 13 -14.51 63.33 -9.33
CA LEU A 13 -14.19 62.30 -8.34
C LEU A 13 -14.01 60.99 -9.08
N PHE A 14 -12.77 60.59 -9.34
CA PHE A 14 -12.43 59.22 -9.68
C PHE A 14 -12.56 58.36 -8.39
N GLY A 15 -13.70 57.70 -8.25
CA GLY A 15 -13.88 56.65 -7.28
C GLY A 15 -13.03 55.47 -7.70
N ALA A 16 -11.96 55.18 -6.95
CA ALA A 16 -11.26 53.90 -7.02
C ALA A 16 -12.22 52.80 -6.52
N LEU A 17 -12.90 52.17 -7.45
CA LEU A 17 -13.54 50.86 -7.20
C LEU A 17 -12.40 49.84 -7.02
N GLY A 18 -11.98 49.64 -5.78
CA GLY A 18 -11.19 48.48 -5.44
C GLY A 18 -12.01 47.24 -5.80
N GLU A 19 -11.52 46.47 -6.75
CA GLU A 19 -12.02 45.10 -6.97
C GLU A 19 -11.82 44.33 -5.65
N VAL A 20 -12.90 44.21 -4.87
CA VAL A 20 -12.98 43.22 -3.80
C VAL A 20 -13.03 41.89 -4.53
N ALA A 21 -11.87 41.24 -4.68
CA ALA A 21 -11.79 39.86 -5.06
C ALA A 21 -12.58 39.07 -4.01
N LEU A 22 -13.82 38.74 -4.34
CA LEU A 22 -14.60 37.77 -3.58
C LEU A 22 -13.79 36.48 -3.60
N PRO A 23 -13.42 35.90 -2.44
CA PRO A 23 -12.82 34.57 -2.44
C PRO A 23 -13.79 33.65 -3.17
N SER A 24 -13.30 32.98 -4.19
CA SER A 24 -14.05 31.94 -4.91
C SER A 24 -14.47 30.90 -3.89
N LEU A 25 -15.75 30.88 -3.54
CA LEU A 25 -16.41 29.86 -2.72
C LEU A 25 -16.67 28.58 -3.54
N TYR A 26 -15.86 28.30 -4.54
CA TYR A 26 -15.79 26.97 -5.10
C TYR A 26 -14.96 26.14 -4.13
N ALA A 27 -15.61 25.34 -3.29
CA ALA A 27 -14.97 24.22 -2.65
C ALA A 27 -14.20 23.46 -3.74
N ALA A 28 -12.88 23.33 -3.58
CA ALA A 28 -12.08 22.62 -4.57
C ALA A 28 -12.70 21.24 -4.76
N THR A 29 -12.96 20.85 -6.02
CA THR A 29 -13.52 19.55 -6.33
C THR A 29 -12.63 18.47 -5.71
N PRO A 30 -13.16 17.56 -4.89
CA PRO A 30 -12.35 16.51 -4.30
C PRO A 30 -11.59 15.74 -5.38
N PRO A 31 -10.33 15.34 -5.14
CA PRO A 31 -9.54 14.65 -6.16
C PRO A 31 -10.06 13.24 -6.41
N ASN A 32 -9.87 12.72 -7.60
CA ASN A 32 -9.86 11.27 -7.79
C ASN A 32 -8.66 10.68 -7.06
N ILE A 33 -8.76 9.44 -6.59
CA ILE A 33 -7.69 8.78 -5.84
C ILE A 33 -7.44 7.39 -6.43
N ILE A 34 -6.17 7.09 -6.72
CA ILE A 34 -5.72 5.76 -7.13
C ILE A 34 -4.57 5.33 -6.21
N VAL A 35 -4.71 4.18 -5.56
CA VAL A 35 -3.63 3.55 -4.80
C VAL A 35 -3.17 2.32 -5.56
N ILE A 36 -2.00 2.38 -6.18
CA ILE A 36 -1.32 1.25 -6.82
C ILE A 36 -0.40 0.62 -5.77
N TYR A 37 -0.56 -0.68 -5.52
CA TYR A 37 0.07 -1.35 -4.41
C TYR A 37 0.70 -2.67 -4.84
N THR A 38 2.02 -2.75 -4.83
CA THR A 38 2.74 -3.96 -5.23
C THR A 38 2.88 -4.95 -4.06
N ASP A 39 3.36 -6.14 -4.35
CA ASP A 39 3.46 -7.28 -3.44
C ASP A 39 4.92 -7.76 -3.44
N ASP A 40 5.65 -7.60 -2.34
CA ASP A 40 7.07 -7.98 -2.19
C ASP A 40 8.08 -7.12 -2.98
N GLN A 41 7.74 -5.90 -3.37
CA GLN A 41 8.71 -5.01 -4.03
C GLN A 41 9.60 -4.31 -3.01
N GLY A 42 10.91 -4.48 -3.15
CA GLY A 42 11.88 -3.81 -2.31
C GLY A 42 12.14 -2.35 -2.70
N TYR A 43 12.78 -1.61 -1.79
CA TYR A 43 13.18 -0.22 -2.03
C TYR A 43 14.13 -0.10 -3.23
N GLY A 44 15.05 -1.07 -3.38
CA GLY A 44 16.03 -1.13 -4.46
C GLY A 44 15.49 -1.57 -5.82
N ASP A 45 14.20 -1.90 -5.92
CA ASP A 45 13.55 -2.28 -7.18
C ASP A 45 12.99 -1.08 -7.95
N ALA A 46 13.24 0.14 -7.52
CA ALA A 46 12.91 1.37 -8.22
C ALA A 46 14.18 2.08 -8.69
N SER A 47 14.36 2.28 -10.00
CA SER A 47 15.60 2.80 -10.60
C SER A 47 15.98 4.20 -10.09
N ASN A 48 15.01 5.06 -9.76
CA ASN A 48 15.29 6.38 -9.18
C ASN A 48 15.74 6.34 -7.71
N LEU A 49 15.56 5.22 -7.00
CA LEU A 49 15.99 5.01 -5.61
C LEU A 49 17.28 4.20 -5.51
N ASN A 50 17.55 3.35 -6.49
CA ASN A 50 18.73 2.49 -6.57
C ASN A 50 19.46 2.71 -7.90
N PRO A 51 20.57 3.46 -7.92
CA PRO A 51 21.32 3.70 -9.15
C PRO A 51 22.01 2.44 -9.72
N ASP A 52 22.11 1.37 -8.91
CA ASP A 52 22.73 0.08 -9.29
C ASP A 52 21.68 -0.95 -9.74
N ALA A 53 20.40 -0.56 -9.86
CA ALA A 53 19.33 -1.43 -10.33
C ALA A 53 19.64 -2.02 -11.72
N LYS A 54 19.33 -3.30 -11.93
CA LYS A 54 19.62 -4.01 -13.18
C LYS A 54 18.46 -3.98 -14.18
N PHE A 55 17.50 -3.13 -13.94
CA PHE A 55 16.36 -2.83 -14.83
C PHE A 55 15.88 -1.41 -14.57
N GLU A 56 15.23 -0.83 -15.58
CA GLU A 56 14.66 0.50 -15.50
C GLU A 56 13.18 0.45 -15.09
N THR A 57 12.73 1.48 -14.35
CA THR A 57 11.34 1.66 -13.96
C THR A 57 10.84 3.06 -14.33
N PRO A 58 10.73 3.37 -15.64
CA PRO A 58 10.44 4.72 -16.11
C PRO A 58 9.10 5.31 -15.63
N ALA A 59 8.10 4.47 -15.34
CA ALA A 59 6.84 4.96 -14.79
C ALA A 59 6.97 5.36 -13.32
N LEU A 60 7.77 4.66 -12.53
CA LEU A 60 8.10 5.06 -11.15
C LEU A 60 8.99 6.31 -11.15
N ASP A 61 9.95 6.41 -12.06
CA ASP A 61 10.76 7.61 -12.25
C ASP A 61 9.90 8.81 -12.61
N ARG A 62 8.86 8.61 -13.45
CA ARG A 62 7.86 9.63 -13.76
C ARG A 62 7.06 10.04 -12.52
N LEU A 63 6.59 9.10 -11.68
CA LEU A 63 5.91 9.41 -10.42
C LEU A 63 6.80 10.26 -9.50
N ALA A 64 8.09 9.95 -9.41
CA ALA A 64 9.06 10.73 -8.63
C ALA A 64 9.29 12.13 -9.23
N ALA A 65 9.41 12.22 -10.55
CA ALA A 65 9.67 13.49 -11.26
C ALA A 65 8.45 14.42 -11.25
N GLU A 66 7.22 13.90 -11.30
CA GLU A 66 5.98 14.67 -11.36
C GLU A 66 5.29 14.79 -9.99
N GLY A 67 5.82 14.18 -8.93
CA GLY A 67 5.20 14.12 -7.61
C GLY A 67 6.16 14.33 -6.44
N LEU A 68 5.83 13.70 -5.33
CA LEU A 68 6.59 13.65 -4.07
C LEU A 68 7.11 12.24 -3.83
N THR A 69 8.41 12.12 -3.57
CA THR A 69 9.06 10.89 -3.11
C THR A 69 9.24 10.93 -1.60
N PHE A 70 8.73 9.93 -0.88
CA PHE A 70 9.04 9.73 0.54
C PHE A 70 10.29 8.86 0.65
N THR A 71 11.41 9.43 1.08
CA THR A 71 12.67 8.70 1.19
C THR A 71 12.74 7.86 2.47
N ASP A 72 11.90 8.17 3.46
CA ASP A 72 11.70 7.40 4.70
C ASP A 72 10.25 6.92 4.81
N GLY A 73 9.80 6.20 3.77
CA GLY A 73 8.45 5.68 3.64
C GLY A 73 8.34 4.21 4.04
N HIS A 74 7.36 3.87 4.89
CA HIS A 74 7.24 2.54 5.47
C HIS A 74 5.86 1.92 5.29
N CYS A 75 5.84 0.62 5.00
CA CYS A 75 4.65 -0.20 5.25
C CYS A 75 4.49 -0.46 6.77
N SER A 76 3.29 -0.84 7.18
CA SER A 76 2.97 -0.98 8.61
C SER A 76 3.41 -2.30 9.23
N ASP A 77 3.87 -3.24 8.40
CA ASP A 77 4.35 -4.57 8.83
C ASP A 77 5.32 -5.10 7.77
N THR A 78 5.92 -6.25 8.01
CA THR A 78 6.94 -6.85 7.14
C THR A 78 6.41 -8.00 6.27
N VAL A 79 5.08 -8.15 6.19
CA VAL A 79 4.39 -9.12 5.33
C VAL A 79 3.01 -8.60 4.87
N CYS A 80 2.47 -9.23 3.82
CA CYS A 80 1.33 -8.73 3.03
C CYS A 80 0.07 -8.41 3.85
N THR A 81 -0.56 -9.39 4.50
CA THR A 81 -1.86 -9.22 5.17
C THR A 81 -1.84 -8.09 6.20
N PRO A 82 -0.92 -8.06 7.17
CA PRO A 82 -0.90 -7.01 8.17
C PRO A 82 -0.64 -5.61 7.58
N SER A 83 0.21 -5.50 6.54
CA SER A 83 0.42 -4.21 5.88
C SER A 83 -0.81 -3.72 5.13
N ARG A 84 -1.53 -4.62 4.43
CA ARG A 84 -2.78 -4.29 3.74
C ARG A 84 -3.88 -3.87 4.73
N TYR A 85 -3.94 -4.51 5.90
CA TYR A 85 -4.82 -4.08 6.98
C TYR A 85 -4.48 -2.66 7.45
N GLY A 86 -3.19 -2.39 7.73
CA GLY A 86 -2.75 -1.07 8.20
C GLY A 86 -3.01 0.04 7.20
N LEU A 87 -2.73 -0.20 5.90
CA LEU A 87 -3.01 0.74 4.82
C LEU A 87 -4.51 1.10 4.75
N LEU A 88 -5.39 0.08 4.77
CA LEU A 88 -6.83 0.29 4.58
C LEU A 88 -7.52 0.87 5.81
N THR A 89 -7.03 0.65 7.03
CA THR A 89 -7.72 1.01 8.28
C THR A 89 -7.05 2.13 9.08
N GLY A 90 -5.83 2.53 8.73
CA GLY A 90 -5.05 3.47 9.53
C GLY A 90 -4.70 2.94 10.94
N ARG A 91 -4.71 1.62 11.12
CA ARG A 91 -4.51 0.93 12.39
C ARG A 91 -3.56 -0.26 12.21
N TYR A 92 -2.60 -0.44 13.11
CA TYR A 92 -1.70 -1.59 13.03
C TYR A 92 -2.45 -2.92 13.23
N SER A 93 -2.14 -3.91 12.41
CA SER A 93 -2.77 -5.24 12.43
C SER A 93 -2.51 -6.02 13.73
N TRP A 94 -1.36 -5.82 14.37
CA TRP A 94 -1.02 -6.47 15.64
C TRP A 94 -1.92 -6.04 16.82
N ARG A 95 -2.77 -5.04 16.65
CA ARG A 95 -3.84 -4.69 17.58
C ARG A 95 -5.03 -5.64 17.50
N THR A 96 -5.13 -6.40 16.41
CA THR A 96 -6.14 -7.46 16.18
C THR A 96 -5.66 -8.83 16.69
N HIS A 97 -6.40 -9.86 16.38
CA HIS A 97 -5.99 -11.25 16.67
C HIS A 97 -4.83 -11.75 15.79
N LEU A 98 -4.45 -11.05 14.72
CA LEU A 98 -3.32 -11.42 13.85
C LEU A 98 -2.00 -10.93 14.46
N LYS A 99 -1.43 -11.74 15.34
CA LYS A 99 -0.20 -11.42 16.07
C LYS A 99 1.08 -11.73 15.27
N ARG A 100 1.01 -12.61 14.28
CA ARG A 100 2.18 -13.11 13.52
C ARG A 100 1.77 -13.58 12.14
N GLY A 101 2.71 -13.47 11.19
CA GLY A 101 2.59 -14.01 9.85
C GLY A 101 1.48 -13.38 9.01
N VAL A 102 0.96 -14.18 8.09
CA VAL A 102 -0.09 -13.77 7.15
C VAL A 102 -1.42 -14.47 7.43
N PHE A 103 -2.50 -13.90 6.93
CA PHE A 103 -3.84 -14.41 7.12
C PHE A 103 -4.26 -15.32 5.95
N PRO A 104 -4.90 -16.47 6.20
CA PRO A 104 -5.41 -17.34 5.13
C PRO A 104 -6.50 -16.65 4.32
N ALA A 105 -6.52 -16.90 3.00
CA ALA A 105 -7.57 -16.35 2.12
C ALA A 105 -8.97 -16.83 2.51
N GLU A 106 -9.08 -18.04 3.06
CA GLU A 106 -10.33 -18.78 3.32
C GLU A 106 -10.80 -18.63 4.79
N LYS A 107 -10.60 -17.47 5.37
CA LYS A 107 -11.05 -17.13 6.73
C LYS A 107 -11.94 -15.89 6.64
N PRO A 108 -12.86 -15.68 7.60
CA PRO A 108 -13.56 -14.39 7.71
C PRO A 108 -12.58 -13.23 7.67
N CYS A 109 -12.99 -12.10 7.10
CA CYS A 109 -12.11 -10.97 6.87
C CYS A 109 -11.47 -10.47 8.19
N LEU A 110 -10.18 -10.13 8.14
CA LEU A 110 -9.46 -9.58 9.29
C LEU A 110 -10.00 -8.19 9.69
N ILE A 111 -10.58 -7.45 8.75
CA ILE A 111 -11.23 -6.18 9.03
C ILE A 111 -12.62 -6.47 9.62
N GLU A 112 -12.79 -6.18 10.91
CA GLU A 112 -14.04 -6.39 11.60
C GLU A 112 -15.17 -5.51 11.03
N ASP A 113 -16.41 -5.95 11.22
CA ASP A 113 -17.59 -5.21 10.77
C ASP A 113 -17.67 -3.84 11.47
N GLY A 114 -17.98 -2.82 10.70
CA GLY A 114 -18.05 -1.44 11.18
C GLY A 114 -16.70 -0.73 11.37
N ARG A 115 -15.57 -1.39 11.13
CA ARG A 115 -14.26 -0.72 11.10
C ARG A 115 -14.17 0.22 9.91
N LEU A 116 -13.86 1.49 10.17
CA LEU A 116 -13.62 2.46 9.11
C LEU A 116 -12.44 2.02 8.23
N THR A 117 -12.64 2.08 6.91
CA THR A 117 -11.62 1.82 5.91
C THR A 117 -11.47 3.02 4.97
N LEU A 118 -10.37 3.08 4.19
CA LEU A 118 -10.22 4.07 3.12
C LEU A 118 -11.44 4.07 2.19
N ALA A 119 -11.93 2.87 1.84
CA ALA A 119 -13.06 2.72 0.93
C ALA A 119 -14.37 3.21 1.55
N SER A 120 -14.70 2.84 2.79
CA SER A 120 -15.92 3.29 3.44
C SER A 120 -15.90 4.80 3.71
N LEU A 121 -14.75 5.36 4.17
CA LEU A 121 -14.59 6.80 4.33
C LEU A 121 -14.91 7.55 3.03
N LEU A 122 -14.30 7.12 1.92
CA LEU A 122 -14.47 7.79 0.63
C LEU A 122 -15.88 7.59 0.06
N ARG A 123 -16.43 6.37 0.12
CA ARG A 123 -17.80 6.08 -0.32
C ARG A 123 -18.83 6.94 0.44
N ASP A 124 -18.71 7.02 1.75
CA ASP A 124 -19.65 7.77 2.61
C ASP A 124 -19.52 9.29 2.39
N ASN A 125 -18.45 9.74 1.70
CA ASN A 125 -18.24 11.11 1.23
C ASN A 125 -18.41 11.28 -0.30
N GLY A 126 -19.18 10.40 -0.93
CA GLY A 126 -19.69 10.57 -2.30
C GLY A 126 -18.79 10.01 -3.41
N TYR A 127 -17.71 9.31 -3.09
CA TYR A 127 -16.89 8.65 -4.10
C TYR A 127 -17.55 7.37 -4.62
N ALA A 128 -17.36 7.09 -5.90
CA ALA A 128 -17.47 5.74 -6.42
C ALA A 128 -16.19 4.96 -6.05
N THR A 129 -16.33 3.75 -5.48
CA THR A 129 -15.19 3.03 -4.94
C THR A 129 -14.99 1.67 -5.61
N ALA A 130 -13.77 1.36 -6.02
CA ALA A 130 -13.42 0.09 -6.63
C ALA A 130 -12.16 -0.53 -6.04
N MET A 131 -12.18 -1.84 -5.92
CA MET A 131 -10.99 -2.64 -5.71
C MET A 131 -10.77 -3.55 -6.92
N VAL A 132 -9.57 -3.49 -7.50
CA VAL A 132 -9.18 -4.35 -8.63
C VAL A 132 -7.83 -4.98 -8.35
N GLY A 133 -7.79 -6.29 -8.05
CA GLY A 133 -6.52 -6.98 -7.79
C GLY A 133 -6.56 -7.97 -6.63
N LYS A 134 -5.44 -8.11 -5.91
CA LYS A 134 -5.24 -9.03 -4.80
C LYS A 134 -5.80 -8.47 -3.49
N TRP A 135 -6.70 -9.24 -2.80
CA TRP A 135 -7.25 -8.84 -1.51
C TRP A 135 -6.35 -9.19 -0.31
N HIS A 136 -6.21 -10.44 -0.02
CA HIS A 136 -5.37 -11.05 1.03
C HIS A 136 -5.70 -10.62 2.48
N LEU A 137 -6.96 -10.33 2.76
CA LEU A 137 -7.44 -10.03 4.12
C LEU A 137 -8.50 -11.01 4.63
N GLY A 138 -8.74 -12.09 3.88
CA GLY A 138 -9.75 -13.09 4.18
C GLY A 138 -11.08 -12.82 3.46
N MET A 139 -11.78 -13.91 3.15
CA MET A 139 -13.12 -13.96 2.55
C MET A 139 -13.82 -15.22 3.02
N GLU A 140 -15.14 -15.19 3.17
CA GLU A 140 -15.94 -16.36 3.45
C GLU A 140 -16.47 -17.00 2.17
N PHE A 141 -15.98 -18.20 1.88
CA PHE A 141 -16.38 -18.97 0.71
C PHE A 141 -17.47 -19.99 1.06
N PRO A 142 -18.45 -20.22 0.19
CA PRO A 142 -19.53 -21.17 0.43
C PRO A 142 -19.03 -22.61 0.41
N GLY A 143 -18.87 -23.23 1.58
CA GLY A 143 -18.36 -24.59 1.74
C GLY A 143 -16.86 -24.68 2.05
N THR A 144 -16.27 -25.84 1.88
CA THR A 144 -14.87 -26.14 2.21
C THR A 144 -14.10 -26.60 0.99
N PHE A 145 -12.77 -26.61 1.09
CA PHE A 145 -11.88 -27.11 0.05
C PHE A 145 -12.36 -28.43 -0.58
N GLY A 146 -12.47 -28.45 -1.90
CA GLY A 146 -12.95 -29.61 -2.67
C GLY A 146 -14.47 -29.86 -2.60
N LYS A 147 -15.23 -29.05 -1.85
CA LYS A 147 -16.68 -29.21 -1.63
C LYS A 147 -17.39 -27.88 -1.56
N ARG A 148 -17.01 -26.93 -2.42
CA ARG A 148 -17.63 -25.60 -2.46
C ARG A 148 -18.85 -25.56 -3.37
N ASP A 149 -19.85 -24.80 -2.97
CA ASP A 149 -21.01 -24.48 -3.79
C ASP A 149 -20.80 -23.13 -4.49
N TRP A 150 -20.18 -23.14 -5.63
CA TRP A 150 -19.85 -21.93 -6.40
C TRP A 150 -21.08 -21.22 -7.00
N SER A 151 -22.29 -21.76 -6.82
CA SER A 151 -23.52 -21.05 -7.15
C SER A 151 -23.92 -20.01 -6.08
N GLN A 152 -23.34 -20.12 -4.89
CA GLN A 152 -23.59 -19.18 -3.78
C GLN A 152 -22.56 -18.04 -3.77
N PRO A 153 -22.96 -16.86 -3.26
CA PRO A 153 -22.04 -15.72 -3.18
C PRO A 153 -20.93 -15.92 -2.13
N VAL A 154 -19.78 -15.32 -2.39
CA VAL A 154 -18.75 -15.08 -1.38
C VAL A 154 -19.19 -13.91 -0.49
N THR A 155 -18.95 -14.01 0.80
CA THR A 155 -19.30 -13.02 1.82
C THR A 155 -18.07 -12.56 2.59
N ASP A 156 -18.21 -11.55 3.44
CA ASP A 156 -17.15 -10.94 4.24
C ASP A 156 -15.91 -10.60 3.39
N MET A 157 -16.13 -9.85 2.34
CA MET A 157 -15.22 -9.58 1.24
C MET A 157 -15.09 -8.06 0.98
N PRO A 158 -14.32 -7.58 -0.01
CA PRO A 158 -14.14 -6.15 -0.27
C PRO A 158 -15.44 -5.34 -0.36
N LEU A 159 -16.52 -5.91 -0.93
CA LEU A 159 -17.83 -5.23 -1.04
C LEU A 159 -18.49 -4.99 0.34
N ASP A 160 -18.09 -5.74 1.36
CA ASP A 160 -18.60 -5.58 2.73
C ASP A 160 -17.70 -4.62 3.55
N LYS A 161 -16.57 -4.18 2.98
CA LYS A 161 -15.58 -3.30 3.62
C LYS A 161 -15.47 -1.92 2.94
N GLY A 162 -16.52 -1.50 2.22
CA GLY A 162 -16.67 -0.14 1.69
C GLY A 162 -16.46 0.03 0.19
N PHE A 163 -16.11 -1.01 -0.55
CA PHE A 163 -16.01 -0.95 -2.00
C PHE A 163 -17.37 -1.19 -2.68
N ASP A 164 -17.70 -0.41 -3.71
CA ASP A 164 -18.89 -0.60 -4.55
C ASP A 164 -18.65 -1.63 -5.66
N TYR A 165 -17.41 -1.81 -6.05
CA TYR A 165 -16.96 -2.73 -7.09
C TYR A 165 -15.76 -3.54 -6.64
N PHE A 166 -15.76 -4.83 -6.93
CA PHE A 166 -14.62 -5.73 -6.76
C PHE A 166 -14.42 -6.59 -7.99
N TRP A 167 -13.17 -6.60 -8.50
CA TRP A 167 -12.71 -7.58 -9.47
C TRP A 167 -11.29 -7.99 -9.13
N GLY A 168 -11.04 -9.29 -8.92
CA GLY A 168 -9.69 -9.69 -8.52
C GLY A 168 -9.59 -11.12 -8.03
N ILE A 169 -8.58 -11.35 -7.19
CA ILE A 169 -8.27 -12.65 -6.61
C ILE A 169 -8.23 -12.58 -5.08
N PRO A 170 -8.50 -13.70 -4.38
CA PRO A 170 -8.61 -13.71 -2.92
C PRO A 170 -7.30 -13.42 -2.18
N ALA A 171 -6.17 -13.88 -2.71
CA ALA A 171 -4.84 -13.72 -2.11
C ALA A 171 -3.74 -13.82 -3.17
N SER A 172 -2.49 -14.11 -2.77
CA SER A 172 -1.38 -14.34 -3.70
C SER A 172 -1.59 -15.59 -4.54
N LEU A 173 -0.91 -15.67 -5.69
CA LEU A 173 -1.04 -16.76 -6.66
C LEU A 173 -0.59 -18.15 -6.15
N ASN A 174 -0.04 -18.22 -4.96
CA ASN A 174 0.36 -19.46 -4.29
C ASN A 174 -0.61 -19.94 -3.20
N TYR A 175 -1.79 -19.30 -3.08
CA TYR A 175 -2.82 -19.63 -2.09
C TYR A 175 -3.93 -20.51 -2.68
N GLY A 176 -4.77 -21.06 -1.81
CA GLY A 176 -5.66 -22.18 -2.05
C GLY A 176 -6.73 -22.03 -3.12
N ILE A 177 -7.13 -20.80 -3.51
CA ILE A 177 -8.17 -20.57 -4.51
C ILE A 177 -7.67 -19.57 -5.55
N LEU A 178 -7.65 -19.97 -6.82
CA LEU A 178 -7.29 -19.13 -7.95
C LEU A 178 -8.43 -19.08 -8.97
N ALA A 179 -9.17 -17.98 -8.95
CA ALA A 179 -10.20 -17.64 -9.91
C ALA A 179 -10.34 -16.12 -9.99
N TRP A 180 -10.84 -15.65 -11.11
CA TRP A 180 -11.27 -14.26 -11.24
C TRP A 180 -12.62 -14.10 -10.57
N PHE A 181 -12.69 -13.26 -9.55
CA PHE A 181 -13.95 -12.89 -8.91
C PHE A 181 -14.46 -11.57 -9.51
N ASP A 182 -15.73 -11.56 -9.91
CA ASP A 182 -16.45 -10.36 -10.33
C ASP A 182 -17.59 -10.14 -9.34
N GLY A 183 -17.47 -9.12 -8.52
CA GLY A 183 -18.32 -8.98 -7.35
C GLY A 183 -18.20 -10.19 -6.41
N ARG A 184 -19.34 -10.78 -6.06
CA ARG A 184 -19.42 -11.88 -5.08
C ARG A 184 -19.26 -13.27 -5.69
N TYR A 185 -19.02 -13.39 -6.99
CA TYR A 185 -19.00 -14.68 -7.67
C TYR A 185 -17.69 -14.89 -8.43
N ALA A 186 -17.24 -16.13 -8.48
CA ALA A 186 -16.20 -16.50 -9.44
C ALA A 186 -16.74 -16.38 -10.86
N ALA A 187 -16.03 -15.67 -11.73
CA ALA A 187 -16.43 -15.52 -13.15
C ALA A 187 -16.49 -16.88 -13.86
N VAL A 188 -15.52 -17.73 -13.57
CA VAL A 188 -15.53 -19.17 -13.88
C VAL A 188 -15.22 -19.92 -12.59
N PRO A 189 -16.09 -20.85 -12.15
CA PRO A 189 -15.89 -21.60 -10.92
C PRO A 189 -14.56 -22.37 -10.89
N PRO A 190 -13.78 -22.33 -9.80
CA PRO A 190 -12.57 -23.13 -9.64
C PRO A 190 -12.93 -24.58 -9.33
N THR A 191 -13.04 -25.39 -10.37
CA THR A 191 -13.50 -26.78 -10.33
C THR A 191 -12.42 -27.79 -10.65
N VAL A 192 -11.20 -27.32 -10.90
CA VAL A 192 -10.04 -28.18 -11.16
C VAL A 192 -8.92 -27.88 -10.18
N TYR A 193 -7.90 -28.74 -10.13
CA TYR A 193 -6.87 -28.70 -9.10
C TYR A 193 -5.48 -28.77 -9.70
N THR A 194 -4.54 -28.12 -9.04
CA THR A 194 -3.12 -28.14 -9.44
C THR A 194 -2.21 -28.03 -8.23
N ALA A 195 -0.92 -28.23 -8.48
CA ALA A 195 0.17 -27.86 -7.58
C ALA A 195 1.14 -26.94 -8.29
N LYS A 196 2.08 -26.40 -7.55
CA LYS A 196 3.20 -25.63 -8.10
C LYS A 196 3.99 -26.49 -9.08
N LYS A 197 4.29 -25.94 -10.26
CA LYS A 197 5.09 -26.61 -11.31
C LYS A 197 6.36 -25.80 -11.55
N ASN A 198 7.49 -26.47 -11.67
CA ASN A 198 8.78 -25.82 -11.91
C ASN A 198 8.71 -24.88 -13.12
N ASN A 199 9.41 -23.79 -12.97
CA ASN A 199 9.61 -22.79 -14.00
C ASN A 199 11.11 -22.51 -14.14
N ASP A 200 11.78 -23.29 -14.97
CA ASP A 200 13.25 -23.24 -15.15
C ASP A 200 13.75 -21.87 -15.63
N ARG A 201 12.86 -21.09 -16.24
CA ARG A 201 13.21 -19.77 -16.76
C ARG A 201 13.25 -18.67 -15.68
N HIS A 202 12.40 -18.77 -14.65
CA HIS A 202 12.17 -17.67 -13.72
C HIS A 202 12.60 -18.00 -12.28
N MET A 203 13.37 -19.06 -12.08
CA MET A 203 13.88 -19.48 -10.76
C MET A 203 12.78 -19.69 -9.72
N ASP A 204 11.58 -20.10 -10.18
CA ASP A 204 10.37 -20.23 -9.37
C ASP A 204 9.45 -21.31 -9.94
N TYR A 205 8.15 -21.17 -9.78
CA TYR A 205 7.14 -22.09 -10.25
C TYR A 205 6.02 -21.35 -11.00
N ARG A 206 5.23 -22.12 -11.75
CA ARG A 206 4.07 -21.63 -12.49
C ARG A 206 2.80 -22.37 -12.07
N ILE A 207 1.68 -21.67 -12.16
CA ILE A 207 0.33 -22.24 -12.04
C ILE A 207 -0.22 -22.38 -13.45
N MET A 208 -0.06 -23.56 -14.04
CA MET A 208 -0.40 -23.82 -15.43
C MET A 208 -0.93 -25.25 -15.65
N PRO A 209 -1.69 -25.50 -16.74
CA PRO A 209 -2.16 -26.83 -17.08
C PRO A 209 -1.01 -27.82 -17.33
N PRO A 210 -1.27 -29.13 -17.35
CA PRO A 210 -2.60 -29.75 -17.19
C PRO A 210 -3.09 -29.73 -15.74
N TYR A 211 -4.41 -29.52 -15.55
CA TYR A 211 -5.09 -29.55 -14.27
C TYR A 211 -5.73 -30.91 -14.00
N GLN A 212 -5.94 -31.24 -12.73
CA GLN A 212 -6.57 -32.49 -12.30
C GLN A 212 -8.05 -32.26 -11.96
N THR A 213 -8.87 -33.30 -12.08
CA THR A 213 -10.32 -33.22 -11.81
C THR A 213 -10.67 -33.40 -10.32
N SER A 214 -9.72 -33.89 -9.51
CA SER A 214 -9.88 -33.97 -8.05
C SER A 214 -8.56 -33.66 -7.33
N PRO A 215 -8.62 -33.20 -6.07
CA PRO A 215 -7.41 -32.85 -5.31
C PRO A 215 -6.52 -34.07 -5.01
N GLU A 216 -7.08 -35.26 -4.90
CA GLU A 216 -6.34 -36.50 -4.62
C GLU A 216 -5.42 -36.91 -5.77
N LEU A 217 -5.73 -36.48 -6.99
CA LEU A 217 -4.91 -36.74 -8.19
C LEU A 217 -3.70 -35.81 -8.30
N VAL A 218 -3.67 -34.74 -7.50
CA VAL A 218 -2.53 -33.80 -7.49
C VAL A 218 -1.43 -34.34 -6.59
N GLY A 219 -0.33 -34.78 -7.17
CA GLY A 219 0.88 -35.10 -6.43
C GLY A 219 1.46 -33.89 -5.75
N THR A 220 1.33 -33.78 -4.43
CA THR A 220 1.92 -32.70 -3.64
C THR A 220 2.93 -33.23 -2.63
N PRO A 221 4.01 -32.51 -2.29
CA PRO A 221 4.78 -32.80 -1.09
C PRO A 221 3.87 -32.79 0.14
N GLN A 222 4.12 -33.66 1.11
CA GLN A 222 3.25 -33.91 2.28
C GLN A 222 2.77 -32.67 3.08
N LYS A 223 3.29 -31.48 2.81
CA LYS A 223 2.99 -30.24 3.55
C LYS A 223 2.24 -29.16 2.72
N THR A 224 2.02 -29.38 1.43
CA THR A 224 1.36 -28.39 0.57
C THR A 224 0.02 -28.92 0.10
N LYS A 225 -1.06 -28.18 0.36
CA LYS A 225 -2.39 -28.52 -0.18
C LYS A 225 -2.43 -28.22 -1.69
N PRO A 226 -3.17 -29.00 -2.48
CA PRO A 226 -3.53 -28.61 -3.83
C PRO A 226 -4.22 -27.27 -3.86
N ILE A 227 -4.14 -26.59 -5.00
CA ILE A 227 -4.80 -25.31 -5.27
C ILE A 227 -6.08 -25.60 -6.06
N GLU A 228 -7.22 -25.07 -5.61
CA GLU A 228 -8.46 -25.01 -6.41
C GLU A 228 -8.30 -23.90 -7.44
N ILE A 229 -8.48 -24.22 -8.72
CA ILE A 229 -8.24 -23.26 -9.79
C ILE A 229 -9.39 -23.28 -10.82
N ALA A 230 -9.74 -22.08 -11.32
CA ALA A 230 -10.63 -21.97 -12.46
C ALA A 230 -9.92 -22.46 -13.74
N PRO A 231 -10.62 -23.22 -14.61
CA PRO A 231 -10.00 -23.77 -15.83
C PRO A 231 -9.42 -22.72 -16.78
N ASP A 232 -9.93 -21.49 -16.73
CA ASP A 232 -9.52 -20.35 -17.56
C ASP A 232 -8.50 -19.42 -16.87
N PHE A 233 -8.03 -19.78 -15.67
CA PHE A 233 -7.10 -18.94 -14.93
C PHE A 233 -5.68 -19.05 -15.52
N VAL A 234 -5.08 -17.89 -15.82
CA VAL A 234 -3.71 -17.78 -16.36
C VAL A 234 -2.93 -16.81 -15.48
N ASP A 235 -1.90 -17.30 -14.82
CA ASP A 235 -1.10 -16.52 -13.87
C ASP A 235 -0.36 -15.33 -14.50
N THR A 236 0.15 -15.47 -15.74
CA THR A 236 0.83 -14.39 -16.47
C THR A 236 -0.09 -13.26 -16.94
N GLU A 237 -1.41 -13.43 -16.86
CA GLU A 237 -2.36 -12.40 -17.29
C GLU A 237 -2.80 -11.46 -16.16
N CYS A 238 -2.36 -11.70 -14.93
CA CYS A 238 -2.87 -10.98 -13.76
C CYS A 238 -2.72 -9.46 -13.88
N LEU A 239 -1.54 -8.96 -14.15
CA LEU A 239 -1.29 -7.51 -14.20
C LEU A 239 -2.05 -6.84 -15.36
N THR A 240 -2.08 -7.48 -16.53
CA THR A 240 -2.85 -6.98 -17.68
C THR A 240 -4.33 -6.92 -17.34
N ARG A 241 -4.92 -8.00 -16.81
CA ARG A 241 -6.35 -8.03 -16.48
C ARG A 241 -6.72 -7.03 -15.38
N PHE A 242 -5.89 -6.88 -14.35
CA PHE A 242 -6.12 -5.87 -13.31
C PHE A 242 -6.10 -4.46 -13.91
N THR A 243 -5.08 -4.13 -14.69
CA THR A 243 -4.95 -2.82 -15.32
C THR A 243 -6.10 -2.51 -16.27
N ASP A 244 -6.46 -3.47 -17.13
CA ASP A 244 -7.58 -3.33 -18.08
C ASP A 244 -8.91 -3.11 -17.35
N LYS A 245 -9.18 -3.87 -16.29
CA LYS A 245 -10.40 -3.72 -15.49
C LYS A 245 -10.46 -2.38 -14.78
N ALA A 246 -9.33 -1.92 -14.19
CA ALA A 246 -9.25 -0.61 -13.54
C ALA A 246 -9.50 0.53 -14.53
N ILE A 247 -8.81 0.53 -15.68
CA ILE A 247 -8.96 1.53 -16.74
C ILE A 247 -10.41 1.55 -17.26
N ASN A 248 -10.98 0.38 -17.55
CA ASN A 248 -12.34 0.27 -18.04
C ASN A 248 -13.36 0.77 -17.01
N TRP A 249 -13.17 0.44 -15.72
CA TRP A 249 -14.06 0.90 -14.67
C TRP A 249 -14.00 2.42 -14.50
N ILE A 250 -12.79 3.02 -14.45
CA ILE A 250 -12.61 4.48 -14.38
C ILE A 250 -13.27 5.14 -15.60
N GLY A 251 -13.07 4.59 -16.82
CA GLY A 251 -13.66 5.11 -18.02
C GLY A 251 -15.21 5.11 -17.99
N GLN A 252 -15.80 4.07 -17.44
CA GLN A 252 -17.26 3.97 -17.27
C GLN A 252 -17.79 4.95 -16.23
N GLN A 253 -17.12 5.10 -15.08
CA GLN A 253 -17.53 6.05 -14.04
C GLN A 253 -17.47 7.49 -14.55
N THR A 254 -16.37 7.88 -15.20
CA THR A 254 -16.22 9.24 -15.75
C THR A 254 -17.16 9.56 -16.91
N GLN A 255 -17.65 8.53 -17.63
CA GLN A 255 -18.72 8.70 -18.64
C GLN A 255 -20.09 8.84 -17.99
N LYS A 256 -20.36 8.10 -16.91
CA LYS A 256 -21.63 8.12 -16.19
C LYS A 256 -21.84 9.43 -15.45
N ASP A 257 -20.85 9.87 -14.71
CA ASP A 257 -20.87 11.14 -13.98
C ASP A 257 -19.43 11.69 -13.84
N LYS A 258 -19.14 12.77 -14.56
CA LYS A 258 -17.83 13.45 -14.50
C LYS A 258 -17.59 14.21 -13.21
N SER A 259 -18.64 14.53 -12.47
CA SER A 259 -18.56 15.29 -11.22
C SER A 259 -18.36 14.40 -10.00
N GLN A 260 -18.69 13.09 -10.11
CA GLN A 260 -18.47 12.15 -9.03
C GLN A 260 -16.99 11.73 -8.96
N PRO A 261 -16.26 12.01 -7.87
CA PRO A 261 -14.90 11.53 -7.73
C PRO A 261 -14.88 10.00 -7.56
N PHE A 262 -13.76 9.40 -7.92
CA PHE A 262 -13.59 7.95 -7.78
C PHE A 262 -12.37 7.60 -6.92
N PHE A 263 -12.46 6.45 -6.28
CA PHE A 263 -11.36 5.78 -5.57
C PHE A 263 -11.11 4.41 -6.17
N VAL A 264 -9.87 4.13 -6.56
CA VAL A 264 -9.44 2.80 -7.01
C VAL A 264 -8.29 2.31 -6.12
N TYR A 265 -8.51 1.20 -5.44
CA TYR A 265 -7.44 0.41 -4.84
C TYR A 265 -7.02 -0.66 -5.85
N LEU A 266 -5.78 -0.57 -6.35
CA LEU A 266 -5.23 -1.43 -7.41
C LEU A 266 -4.03 -2.23 -6.87
N PRO A 267 -4.26 -3.26 -6.03
CA PRO A 267 -3.21 -4.10 -5.51
C PRO A 267 -2.79 -5.17 -6.52
N PHE A 268 -1.58 -5.03 -7.05
CA PHE A 268 -0.94 -6.01 -7.93
C PHE A 268 -0.50 -7.26 -7.17
N THR A 269 -0.20 -8.33 -7.91
CA THR A 269 0.41 -9.57 -7.39
C THR A 269 1.92 -9.59 -7.55
N SER A 270 2.48 -8.66 -8.31
CA SER A 270 3.91 -8.58 -8.61
C SER A 270 4.68 -7.74 -7.58
N PRO A 271 5.95 -8.08 -7.38
CA PRO A 271 6.70 -9.22 -7.92
C PRO A 271 6.66 -10.52 -7.09
N HIS A 272 5.64 -10.70 -6.23
CA HIS A 272 5.45 -11.92 -5.42
C HIS A 272 5.34 -13.19 -6.26
N TYR A 273 5.69 -14.33 -5.68
CA TYR A 273 5.52 -15.65 -6.29
C TYR A 273 4.09 -15.98 -6.73
N PRO A 274 3.94 -16.74 -7.82
CA PRO A 274 4.95 -17.11 -8.80
C PRO A 274 5.42 -15.93 -9.62
N VAL A 275 6.72 -15.86 -9.89
CA VAL A 275 7.31 -14.87 -10.79
C VAL A 275 6.92 -15.25 -12.21
N ALA A 276 5.93 -14.56 -12.77
CA ALA A 276 5.25 -14.97 -13.99
C ALA A 276 5.03 -13.81 -14.97
N PRO A 277 6.12 -13.17 -15.45
CA PRO A 277 6.00 -12.11 -16.46
C PRO A 277 5.44 -12.65 -17.78
N GLN A 278 4.71 -11.81 -18.48
CA GLN A 278 4.25 -12.13 -19.84
C GLN A 278 5.41 -12.35 -20.80
N PRO A 279 5.25 -13.22 -21.82
CA PRO A 279 6.32 -13.52 -22.79
C PRO A 279 6.92 -12.31 -23.49
N ARG A 280 6.17 -11.24 -23.67
CA ARG A 280 6.66 -10.01 -24.32
C ARG A 280 7.74 -9.26 -23.52
N PHE A 281 7.86 -9.54 -22.21
CA PHE A 281 8.89 -8.95 -21.36
C PHE A 281 10.11 -9.86 -21.15
N TRP A 282 10.11 -11.04 -21.76
CA TRP A 282 11.21 -11.97 -21.62
C TRP A 282 12.47 -11.45 -22.29
N GLY A 283 13.58 -11.45 -21.56
CA GLY A 283 14.86 -10.93 -22.02
C GLY A 283 15.02 -9.42 -21.82
N GLU A 284 14.05 -8.75 -21.19
CA GLU A 284 14.17 -7.35 -20.82
C GLU A 284 14.90 -7.22 -19.47
N GLY A 285 15.88 -6.32 -19.39
CA GLY A 285 16.69 -6.08 -18.18
C GLY A 285 17.65 -7.21 -17.81
N ASP A 286 18.46 -6.98 -16.77
CA ASP A 286 19.59 -7.81 -16.39
C ASP A 286 19.42 -8.51 -15.01
N ALA A 287 18.18 -8.67 -14.53
CA ALA A 287 17.88 -9.34 -13.26
C ALA A 287 16.98 -10.58 -13.41
N GLY A 288 17.11 -11.29 -14.55
CA GLY A 288 16.36 -12.51 -14.85
C GLY A 288 14.85 -12.31 -14.83
N GLY A 289 14.09 -13.39 -14.61
CA GLY A 289 12.63 -13.33 -14.63
C GLY A 289 12.02 -12.38 -13.60
N TYR A 290 12.69 -12.11 -12.48
CA TYR A 290 12.25 -11.12 -11.52
C TYR A 290 12.32 -9.70 -12.10
N GLY A 291 13.42 -9.34 -12.74
CA GLY A 291 13.55 -8.05 -13.43
C GLY A 291 12.53 -7.88 -14.54
N GLU A 292 12.30 -8.93 -15.34
CA GLU A 292 11.24 -8.96 -16.36
C GLU A 292 9.86 -8.68 -15.76
N PHE A 293 9.57 -9.22 -14.56
CA PHE A 293 8.28 -9.01 -13.86
C PHE A 293 8.17 -7.61 -13.25
N MET A 294 9.29 -7.03 -12.82
CA MET A 294 9.33 -5.63 -12.38
C MET A 294 9.14 -4.65 -13.53
N ILE A 295 9.74 -4.92 -14.69
CA ILE A 295 9.53 -4.13 -15.93
C ILE A 295 8.06 -4.21 -16.36
N GLU A 296 7.43 -5.39 -16.30
CA GLU A 296 5.99 -5.53 -16.55
C GLU A 296 5.16 -4.74 -15.54
N THR A 297 5.55 -4.76 -14.26
CA THR A 297 4.86 -4.00 -13.20
C THR A 297 4.89 -2.50 -13.51
N ASP A 298 6.07 -1.97 -13.81
CA ASP A 298 6.28 -0.57 -14.17
C ASP A 298 5.52 -0.18 -15.44
N PHE A 299 5.52 -1.04 -16.46
CA PHE A 299 4.72 -0.85 -17.67
C PHE A 299 3.23 -0.65 -17.33
N HIS A 300 2.68 -1.44 -16.42
CA HIS A 300 1.28 -1.32 -16.03
C HIS A 300 1.00 -0.06 -15.20
N VAL A 301 1.94 0.40 -14.38
CA VAL A 301 1.87 1.73 -13.75
C VAL A 301 1.82 2.82 -14.82
N GLY A 302 2.71 2.76 -15.81
CA GLY A 302 2.74 3.69 -16.96
C GLY A 302 1.40 3.76 -17.70
N ARG A 303 0.76 2.61 -17.96
CA ARG A 303 -0.57 2.56 -18.60
C ARG A 303 -1.65 3.33 -17.83
N ILE A 304 -1.62 3.29 -16.49
CA ILE A 304 -2.57 4.06 -15.67
C ILE A 304 -2.29 5.56 -15.82
N LEU A 305 -1.03 5.98 -15.73
CA LEU A 305 -0.65 7.38 -15.87
C LEU A 305 -1.02 7.94 -17.24
N ASP A 306 -0.70 7.20 -18.31
CA ASP A 306 -1.02 7.58 -19.69
C ASP A 306 -2.53 7.68 -19.94
N PHE A 307 -3.31 6.76 -19.33
CA PHE A 307 -4.76 6.81 -19.41
C PHE A 307 -5.32 8.08 -18.73
N LEU A 308 -4.81 8.44 -17.55
CA LEU A 308 -5.22 9.66 -16.85
C LEU A 308 -4.93 10.91 -17.68
N ASP A 309 -3.76 10.99 -18.32
CA ASP A 309 -3.40 12.10 -19.19
C ASP A 309 -4.28 12.17 -20.42
N ALA A 310 -4.47 11.04 -21.10
CA ALA A 310 -5.29 10.95 -22.30
C ALA A 310 -6.77 11.32 -22.07
N LYS A 311 -7.25 11.14 -20.81
CA LYS A 311 -8.62 11.51 -20.39
C LYS A 311 -8.73 12.90 -19.80
N GLY A 312 -7.60 13.62 -19.59
CA GLY A 312 -7.58 14.91 -18.91
C GLY A 312 -7.96 14.81 -17.42
N LEU A 313 -7.69 13.68 -16.78
CA LEU A 313 -7.99 13.43 -15.38
C LEU A 313 -6.79 13.66 -14.46
N ALA A 314 -5.58 13.72 -15.03
CA ALA A 314 -4.33 13.71 -14.29
C ALA A 314 -4.20 14.87 -13.30
N GLU A 315 -4.63 16.09 -13.68
CA GLU A 315 -4.49 17.30 -12.87
C GLU A 315 -5.14 17.16 -11.49
N ASN A 316 -6.35 16.60 -11.42
CA ASN A 316 -7.10 16.40 -10.17
C ASN A 316 -7.22 14.91 -9.78
N THR A 317 -6.14 14.15 -9.97
CA THR A 317 -6.05 12.76 -9.49
C THR A 317 -4.81 12.60 -8.61
N LEU A 318 -5.04 12.19 -7.36
CA LEU A 318 -3.99 11.75 -6.44
C LEU A 318 -3.65 10.29 -6.76
N VAL A 319 -2.49 10.06 -7.36
CA VAL A 319 -1.94 8.72 -7.58
C VAL A 319 -0.91 8.42 -6.50
N ILE A 320 -1.10 7.33 -5.80
CA ILE A 320 -0.23 6.82 -4.73
C ILE A 320 0.33 5.49 -5.19
N PHE A 321 1.64 5.30 -5.07
CA PHE A 321 2.31 4.04 -5.34
C PHE A 321 3.13 3.60 -4.14
N SER A 322 3.03 2.33 -3.75
CA SER A 322 3.87 1.73 -2.73
C SER A 322 3.83 0.19 -2.78
N SER A 323 4.58 -0.48 -1.89
CA SER A 323 4.63 -1.94 -1.72
C SER A 323 4.17 -2.36 -0.32
N ASP A 324 3.68 -3.59 -0.18
CA ASP A 324 3.16 -4.10 1.10
C ASP A 324 4.25 -4.57 2.08
N ASN A 325 5.42 -4.90 1.60
CA ASN A 325 6.61 -5.20 2.39
C ASN A 325 7.86 -5.20 1.50
N GLY A 326 9.02 -5.32 2.10
CA GLY A 326 10.28 -5.49 1.40
C GLY A 326 10.38 -6.80 0.61
N PRO A 327 11.48 -7.04 -0.13
CA PRO A 327 11.59 -8.14 -1.09
C PRO A 327 11.63 -9.50 -0.40
N GLU A 328 11.09 -10.53 -1.07
CA GLU A 328 11.14 -11.92 -0.61
C GLU A 328 12.59 -12.45 -0.60
N ARG A 329 12.88 -13.48 0.18
CA ARG A 329 14.23 -14.04 0.42
C ARG A 329 15.04 -14.36 -0.84
N SER A 330 14.42 -14.54 -1.98
CA SER A 330 15.13 -14.66 -3.28
C SER A 330 15.95 -13.42 -3.64
N TRP A 331 15.87 -12.33 -2.88
CA TRP A 331 16.74 -11.16 -3.08
C TRP A 331 18.23 -11.50 -2.86
N GLU A 332 18.56 -12.39 -1.91
CA GLU A 332 19.93 -12.86 -1.69
C GLU A 332 20.47 -13.57 -2.95
N GLN A 333 19.66 -14.45 -3.54
CA GLN A 333 20.01 -15.14 -4.78
C GLN A 333 20.16 -14.17 -5.96
N ARG A 334 19.32 -13.11 -6.03
CA ARG A 334 19.45 -12.10 -7.09
C ARG A 334 20.74 -11.30 -6.99
N ILE A 335 21.24 -11.01 -5.79
CA ILE A 335 22.56 -10.40 -5.62
C ILE A 335 23.64 -11.33 -6.18
N GLU A 336 23.60 -12.61 -5.81
CA GLU A 336 24.62 -13.58 -6.24
C GLU A 336 24.62 -13.81 -7.77
N GLU A 337 23.46 -13.86 -8.40
CA GLU A 337 23.32 -14.23 -9.82
C GLU A 337 23.33 -13.03 -10.76
N PHE A 338 22.79 -11.89 -10.33
CA PHE A 338 22.56 -10.73 -11.19
C PHE A 338 23.16 -9.43 -10.64
N ASP A 339 23.79 -9.46 -9.47
CA ASP A 339 24.30 -8.25 -8.80
C ASP A 339 23.20 -7.18 -8.59
N HIS A 340 21.93 -7.64 -8.34
CA HIS A 340 20.78 -6.79 -8.07
C HIS A 340 20.31 -6.94 -6.63
N ASP A 341 20.46 -5.86 -5.85
CA ASP A 341 19.96 -5.81 -4.47
C ASP A 341 18.62 -5.08 -4.39
N SER A 342 17.53 -5.86 -4.26
CA SER A 342 16.19 -5.32 -4.08
C SER A 342 15.98 -4.54 -2.78
N SER A 343 16.85 -4.73 -1.77
CA SER A 343 16.84 -3.95 -0.52
C SER A 343 17.75 -2.72 -0.59
N TYR A 344 18.64 -2.63 -1.59
CA TYR A 344 19.63 -1.58 -1.77
C TYR A 344 20.56 -1.47 -0.56
N ILE A 345 20.52 -0.34 0.16
CA ILE A 345 21.37 -0.10 1.35
C ILE A 345 20.72 -0.62 2.64
N TYR A 346 19.51 -1.15 2.60
CA TYR A 346 18.79 -1.56 3.80
C TYR A 346 19.01 -3.03 4.10
N LYS A 347 19.03 -3.36 5.41
CA LYS A 347 19.33 -4.70 5.87
C LYS A 347 18.13 -5.63 5.71
N GLU A 348 18.38 -6.84 5.20
CA GLU A 348 17.43 -7.92 5.04
C GLU A 348 16.25 -7.54 4.11
N GLY A 349 15.10 -8.21 4.26
CA GLY A 349 13.92 -8.06 3.43
C GLY A 349 12.67 -8.54 4.14
N LYS A 350 11.69 -9.00 3.39
CA LYS A 350 10.40 -9.51 3.87
C LYS A 350 10.52 -10.36 5.14
N ARG A 351 9.62 -10.20 6.08
CA ARG A 351 9.55 -10.84 7.42
C ARG A 351 10.52 -10.27 8.44
N SER A 352 11.48 -9.47 8.04
CA SER A 352 12.51 -8.93 8.91
C SER A 352 12.08 -7.65 9.61
N ILE A 353 12.55 -7.46 10.85
CA ILE A 353 12.34 -6.21 11.60
C ILE A 353 13.28 -5.09 11.16
N TYR A 354 14.34 -5.41 10.39
CA TYR A 354 15.29 -4.41 9.88
C TYR A 354 14.67 -3.63 8.71
N GLU A 355 15.31 -2.50 8.36
CA GLU A 355 14.77 -1.53 7.40
C GLU A 355 14.36 -2.18 6.07
N GLY A 356 15.13 -3.12 5.51
CA GLY A 356 14.78 -3.80 4.27
C GLY A 356 13.46 -4.59 4.32
N GLY A 357 12.94 -4.89 5.51
CA GLY A 357 11.66 -5.58 5.65
C GLY A 357 10.43 -4.69 5.47
N HIS A 358 10.55 -3.39 5.73
CA HIS A 358 9.40 -2.48 5.79
C HIS A 358 9.62 -1.10 5.16
N ARG A 359 10.84 -0.72 4.80
CA ARG A 359 11.12 0.48 4.01
C ARG A 359 10.97 0.15 2.55
N VAL A 360 10.03 0.84 1.87
CA VAL A 360 9.56 0.49 0.54
C VAL A 360 9.45 1.73 -0.34
N PRO A 361 9.40 1.60 -1.68
CA PRO A 361 9.11 2.74 -2.54
C PRO A 361 7.77 3.36 -2.15
N PHE A 362 7.73 4.70 -2.02
CA PHE A 362 6.51 5.41 -1.66
C PHE A 362 6.48 6.75 -2.39
N TYR A 363 5.51 6.89 -3.30
CA TYR A 363 5.33 8.07 -4.14
C TYR A 363 3.90 8.57 -4.08
N MET A 364 3.72 9.89 -4.17
CA MET A 364 2.42 10.54 -4.36
C MET A 364 2.51 11.59 -5.46
N ARG A 365 1.63 11.50 -6.46
CA ARG A 365 1.51 12.45 -7.56
C ARG A 365 0.11 13.04 -7.57
N TRP A 366 0.03 14.36 -7.43
CA TRP A 366 -1.21 15.13 -7.54
C TRP A 366 -0.87 16.53 -8.09
N PRO A 367 -0.86 16.71 -9.43
CA PRO A 367 -0.36 17.93 -10.05
C PRO A 367 -1.01 19.23 -9.54
N ALA A 368 -2.32 19.18 -9.21
CA ALA A 368 -3.03 20.34 -8.64
C ALA A 368 -2.52 20.79 -7.25
N LYS A 369 -1.81 19.95 -6.52
CA LYS A 369 -1.43 20.21 -5.11
C LYS A 369 0.05 19.97 -4.82
N ILE A 370 0.64 18.93 -5.36
CA ILE A 370 1.99 18.49 -5.05
C ILE A 370 2.99 19.11 -6.01
N ARG A 371 4.02 19.76 -5.48
CA ARG A 371 5.12 20.27 -6.29
C ARG A 371 5.91 19.11 -6.91
N ALA A 372 6.01 19.11 -8.24
CA ALA A 372 6.76 18.12 -8.99
C ALA A 372 8.24 18.03 -8.55
N GLY A 373 8.76 16.80 -8.52
CA GLY A 373 10.15 16.48 -8.15
C GLY A 373 10.50 16.78 -6.70
N SER A 374 9.51 16.90 -5.80
CA SER A 374 9.76 17.12 -4.39
C SER A 374 10.11 15.84 -3.64
N LYS A 375 10.78 15.99 -2.49
CA LYS A 375 11.14 14.88 -1.59
C LYS A 375 10.74 15.24 -0.16
N TYR A 376 10.36 14.23 0.60
CA TYR A 376 10.15 14.30 2.04
C TYR A 376 11.02 13.25 2.72
N ASP A 377 11.94 13.72 3.56
CA ASP A 377 12.94 12.87 4.23
C ASP A 377 12.52 12.49 5.67
N GLY A 378 11.37 12.97 6.13
CA GLY A 378 10.81 12.58 7.41
C GLY A 378 10.08 11.23 7.33
N VAL A 379 9.88 10.62 8.49
CA VAL A 379 9.21 9.31 8.60
C VAL A 379 7.75 9.40 8.19
N ALA A 380 7.35 8.60 7.21
CA ALA A 380 5.97 8.42 6.76
C ALA A 380 5.57 6.94 6.77
N SER A 381 4.31 6.67 7.02
CA SER A 381 3.76 5.31 7.02
C SER A 381 2.53 5.20 6.12
N GLN A 382 2.32 4.04 5.53
CA GLN A 382 1.11 3.78 4.75
C GLN A 382 -0.17 3.81 5.59
N THR A 383 -0.08 3.60 6.91
CA THR A 383 -1.21 3.83 7.82
C THR A 383 -1.75 5.25 7.74
N ASP A 384 -0.94 6.21 7.30
CA ASP A 384 -1.24 7.64 7.26
C ASP A 384 -2.27 8.03 6.20
N LEU A 385 -2.55 7.14 5.26
CA LEU A 385 -3.49 7.42 4.17
C LEU A 385 -4.90 7.72 4.67
N LEU A 386 -5.36 7.05 5.75
CA LEU A 386 -6.73 7.25 6.23
C LEU A 386 -6.93 8.65 6.83
N ALA A 387 -6.01 9.12 7.68
CA ALA A 387 -6.07 10.49 8.20
C ALA A 387 -5.83 11.52 7.10
N THR A 388 -4.97 11.22 6.11
CA THR A 388 -4.73 12.09 4.96
C THR A 388 -6.01 12.28 4.13
N PHE A 389 -6.74 11.21 3.84
CA PHE A 389 -7.99 11.31 3.08
C PHE A 389 -9.09 12.00 3.88
N ALA A 390 -9.15 11.76 5.20
CA ALA A 390 -10.08 12.48 6.08
C ALA A 390 -9.81 14.00 6.04
N ASP A 391 -8.54 14.43 6.13
CA ASP A 391 -8.16 15.84 6.05
C ASP A 391 -8.43 16.45 4.65
N ILE A 392 -8.15 15.72 3.57
CA ILE A 392 -8.48 16.17 2.20
C ILE A 392 -9.99 16.45 2.06
N LEU A 393 -10.82 15.69 2.76
CA LEU A 393 -12.29 15.78 2.73
C LEU A 393 -12.88 16.67 3.82
N ASP A 394 -12.04 17.24 4.71
CA ASP A 394 -12.47 17.96 5.92
C ASP A 394 -13.40 17.12 6.82
N VAL A 395 -13.10 15.81 6.94
CA VAL A 395 -13.84 14.86 7.77
C VAL A 395 -13.12 14.66 9.11
N LYS A 396 -13.83 14.89 10.20
CA LYS A 396 -13.30 14.65 11.54
C LYS A 396 -13.44 13.17 11.90
N LEU A 397 -12.30 12.52 12.16
CA LEU A 397 -12.25 11.15 12.64
C LEU A 397 -12.61 11.06 14.15
N SER A 398 -13.25 9.97 14.52
CA SER A 398 -13.53 9.62 15.92
C SER A 398 -12.29 9.01 16.59
N ASP A 399 -12.25 8.99 17.91
CA ASP A 399 -11.09 8.48 18.66
C ASP A 399 -10.75 7.00 18.40
N ASN A 400 -11.74 6.20 17.99
CA ASN A 400 -11.60 4.79 17.65
C ASN A 400 -11.43 4.53 16.14
N GLU A 401 -11.07 5.56 15.39
CA GLU A 401 -10.81 5.50 13.95
C GLU A 401 -9.39 5.96 13.67
N ALA A 402 -8.68 5.29 12.76
CA ALA A 402 -7.33 5.66 12.33
C ALA A 402 -6.35 5.87 13.50
N GLU A 403 -6.39 5.01 14.51
CA GLU A 403 -5.66 5.14 15.78
C GLU A 403 -4.12 5.29 15.59
N ASP A 404 -3.60 4.86 14.43
CA ASP A 404 -2.18 4.89 14.10
C ASP A 404 -1.85 5.74 12.86
N SER A 405 -2.77 6.60 12.44
CA SER A 405 -2.70 7.37 11.20
C SER A 405 -2.42 8.85 11.50
N VAL A 406 -1.40 9.41 10.87
CA VAL A 406 -1.05 10.84 10.91
C VAL A 406 -1.22 11.40 9.51
N SER A 407 -1.94 12.50 9.35
CA SER A 407 -2.16 13.08 8.02
C SER A 407 -0.87 13.52 7.34
N LEU A 408 -0.69 13.12 6.09
CA LEU A 408 0.39 13.57 5.21
C LEU A 408 0.04 14.87 4.47
N LEU A 409 -1.19 15.37 4.56
CA LEU A 409 -1.63 16.56 3.82
C LEU A 409 -0.69 17.78 4.02
N PRO A 410 -0.18 18.08 5.23
CA PRO A 410 0.75 19.20 5.41
C PRO A 410 2.02 19.08 4.55
N VAL A 411 2.58 17.89 4.37
CA VAL A 411 3.80 17.68 3.55
C VAL A 411 3.48 17.53 2.07
N LEU A 412 2.27 17.15 1.70
CA LEU A 412 1.81 17.20 0.31
C LEU A 412 1.68 18.66 -0.18
N GLU A 413 1.27 19.57 0.69
CA GLU A 413 1.17 21.01 0.40
C GLU A 413 2.54 21.70 0.42
N ASN A 414 3.38 21.34 1.39
CA ASN A 414 4.76 21.82 1.49
C ASN A 414 5.68 20.76 2.14
N PRO A 415 6.58 20.13 1.37
CA PRO A 415 7.49 19.10 1.87
C PRO A 415 8.45 19.55 2.99
N SER A 416 8.55 20.84 3.27
CA SER A 416 9.33 21.36 4.39
C SER A 416 8.56 21.38 5.72
N ASN A 417 7.29 21.04 5.71
CA ASN A 417 6.49 20.94 6.94
C ASN A 417 6.88 19.69 7.74
N ASP A 418 6.70 19.76 9.05
CA ASP A 418 6.84 18.63 9.95
C ASP A 418 5.46 17.97 10.17
N LEU A 419 5.42 16.64 10.10
CA LEU A 419 4.20 15.87 10.42
C LEU A 419 3.89 15.83 11.93
N ASN A 420 4.77 16.38 12.79
CA ASN A 420 4.68 16.24 14.26
C ASN A 420 4.55 14.78 14.71
N ARG A 421 5.07 13.88 13.91
CA ARG A 421 5.08 12.45 14.22
C ARG A 421 6.16 12.16 15.25
N SER A 422 5.79 11.55 16.35
CA SER A 422 6.76 11.21 17.40
C SER A 422 7.60 9.98 17.08
N ALA A 423 7.03 8.99 16.39
CA ALA A 423 7.67 7.74 15.96
C ALA A 423 6.70 6.87 15.15
N ILE A 424 7.23 5.86 14.47
CA ILE A 424 6.47 4.72 13.92
C ILE A 424 6.82 3.44 14.68
N ILE A 425 5.92 2.46 14.64
CA ILE A 425 6.16 1.09 15.11
C ILE A 425 6.28 0.20 13.89
N SER A 426 7.38 -0.56 13.80
CA SER A 426 7.52 -1.66 12.86
C SER A 426 7.30 -2.98 13.58
N HIS A 427 6.67 -3.94 12.90
CA HIS A 427 6.35 -5.24 13.45
C HIS A 427 6.75 -6.32 12.45
N ALA A 428 7.51 -7.30 12.91
CA ALA A 428 7.96 -8.41 12.08
C ALA A 428 6.96 -9.57 12.08
N SER A 429 6.97 -10.36 11.03
CA SER A 429 6.13 -11.56 10.91
C SER A 429 6.34 -12.57 12.05
N SER A 430 7.47 -12.50 12.75
CA SER A 430 7.77 -13.28 13.96
C SER A 430 7.03 -12.80 15.21
N GLY A 431 6.48 -11.58 15.22
CA GLY A 431 5.92 -10.90 16.39
C GLY A 431 6.93 -9.99 17.09
N ARG A 432 8.12 -9.74 16.53
CA ARG A 432 9.11 -8.80 17.09
C ARG A 432 8.74 -7.37 16.74
N PHE A 433 8.92 -6.44 17.68
CA PHE A 433 8.60 -5.03 17.53
C PHE A 433 9.86 -4.18 17.41
N ALA A 434 9.73 -3.05 16.72
CA ALA A 434 10.69 -1.95 16.77
C ALA A 434 9.96 -0.61 16.78
N ILE A 435 10.64 0.43 17.29
CA ILE A 435 10.19 1.81 17.22
C ILE A 435 11.28 2.66 16.59
N SER A 436 10.89 3.52 15.64
CA SER A 436 11.81 4.47 15.00
C SER A 436 11.26 5.89 15.06
N ASP A 437 12.12 6.87 15.37
CA ASP A 437 11.82 8.30 15.26
C ASP A 437 12.47 8.94 14.01
N GLY A 438 12.94 8.11 13.06
CA GLY A 438 13.64 8.50 11.85
C GLY A 438 15.16 8.61 12.03
N GLN A 439 15.63 8.97 13.21
CA GLN A 439 17.07 9.02 13.52
C GLN A 439 17.55 7.75 14.26
N TRP A 440 16.77 7.30 15.23
CA TRP A 440 17.08 6.16 16.08
C TRP A 440 16.02 5.08 15.96
N LYS A 441 16.47 3.83 15.89
CA LYS A 441 15.60 2.66 15.92
C LYS A 441 15.96 1.75 17.08
N LEU A 442 14.98 1.48 17.95
CA LEU A 442 15.10 0.50 19.02
C LEU A 442 14.28 -0.74 18.66
N ILE A 443 14.95 -1.87 18.52
CA ILE A 443 14.32 -3.18 18.31
C ILE A 443 14.16 -3.85 19.68
N MET A 444 12.94 -4.27 19.97
CA MET A 444 12.56 -4.84 21.25
C MET A 444 12.98 -6.32 21.35
N PRO A 445 13.19 -6.84 22.58
CA PRO A 445 13.51 -8.24 22.77
C PRO A 445 12.36 -9.14 22.35
N HIS A 446 12.70 -10.32 21.84
CA HIS A 446 11.70 -11.32 21.45
C HIS A 446 12.30 -12.73 21.55
N GLY A 447 11.69 -13.62 22.34
CA GLY A 447 12.23 -14.94 22.64
C GLY A 447 13.62 -14.83 23.29
N GLN A 448 14.65 -15.37 22.64
CA GLN A 448 16.05 -15.28 23.11
C GLN A 448 16.81 -14.09 22.54
N LEU A 449 16.20 -13.32 21.65
CA LEU A 449 16.80 -12.15 21.03
C LEU A 449 16.68 -10.97 22.00
N GLY A 450 17.79 -10.28 22.25
CA GLY A 450 17.86 -9.09 23.10
C GLY A 450 17.41 -7.82 22.37
N TYR A 451 17.60 -6.70 23.07
CA TYR A 451 17.46 -5.36 22.49
C TYR A 451 18.54 -5.05 21.48
N GLU A 452 18.18 -4.26 20.46
CA GLU A 452 19.13 -3.67 19.53
C GLU A 452 18.80 -2.18 19.35
N LEU A 453 19.83 -1.33 19.24
CA LEU A 453 19.68 0.11 19.00
C LEU A 453 20.56 0.53 17.83
N TYR A 454 19.98 1.24 16.86
CA TYR A 454 20.66 1.71 15.66
C TYR A 454 20.47 3.20 15.46
N HIS A 455 21.48 3.86 14.88
CA HIS A 455 21.41 5.25 14.44
C HIS A 455 21.27 5.28 12.92
N LEU A 456 20.03 5.28 12.42
CA LEU A 456 19.70 5.02 11.01
C LEU A 456 20.35 6.00 10.02
N THR A 457 20.52 7.28 10.39
CA THR A 457 21.15 8.26 9.50
C THR A 457 22.66 8.08 9.36
N GLN A 458 23.33 7.39 10.29
CA GLN A 458 24.76 7.10 10.25
C GLN A 458 25.05 5.65 9.85
N ASP A 459 24.12 4.75 10.15
CA ASP A 459 24.19 3.31 9.87
C ASP A 459 22.87 2.80 9.31
N PRO A 460 22.50 3.19 8.09
CA PRO A 460 21.25 2.73 7.45
C PRO A 460 21.23 1.21 7.21
N ARG A 461 22.39 0.56 7.26
CA ARG A 461 22.53 -0.91 7.14
C ARG A 461 22.34 -1.64 8.46
N GLU A 462 22.11 -0.93 9.57
CA GLU A 462 21.91 -1.54 10.90
C GLU A 462 22.99 -2.58 11.26
N ASN A 463 24.25 -2.23 11.01
CA ASN A 463 25.41 -3.13 11.23
C ASN A 463 25.95 -3.05 12.66
N THR A 464 25.81 -1.88 13.31
CA THR A 464 26.44 -1.62 14.60
C THR A 464 25.39 -1.45 15.69
N ASN A 465 25.16 -2.50 16.48
CA ASN A 465 24.26 -2.43 17.63
C ASN A 465 24.86 -1.53 18.73
N LEU A 466 24.18 -0.42 19.01
CA LEU A 466 24.56 0.58 20.01
C LEU A 466 23.81 0.43 21.35
N TYR A 467 23.06 -0.66 21.55
CA TYR A 467 22.36 -0.91 22.81
C TYR A 467 23.36 -0.93 23.99
N GLY A 468 22.97 -0.30 25.09
CA GLY A 468 23.84 -0.12 26.27
C GLY A 468 24.82 1.05 26.17
N LYS A 469 24.93 1.73 25.01
CA LYS A 469 25.81 2.90 24.83
C LYS A 469 25.08 4.24 24.88
N HIS A 470 23.76 4.25 24.72
CA HIS A 470 22.91 5.45 24.66
C HIS A 470 21.65 5.28 25.51
N GLU A 471 21.80 5.10 26.83
CA GLU A 471 20.70 4.79 27.76
C GLU A 471 19.54 5.79 27.71
N THR A 472 19.82 7.08 27.59
CA THR A 472 18.78 8.12 27.49
C THR A 472 17.87 7.89 26.27
N ILE A 473 18.45 7.54 25.13
CA ILE A 473 17.70 7.26 23.88
C ILE A 473 16.90 5.96 24.05
N GLN A 474 17.53 4.89 24.53
CA GLN A 474 16.87 3.61 24.78
C GLN A 474 15.64 3.78 25.66
N ASN A 475 15.83 4.39 26.84
CA ASN A 475 14.73 4.60 27.79
C ASN A 475 13.60 5.46 27.22
N ARG A 476 13.93 6.46 26.42
CA ARG A 476 12.94 7.32 25.75
C ARG A 476 12.11 6.53 24.75
N LEU A 477 12.74 5.72 23.87
CA LEU A 477 12.07 4.94 22.84
C LEU A 477 11.27 3.78 23.46
N GLU A 478 11.83 3.08 24.46
CA GLU A 478 11.13 2.00 25.16
C GLU A 478 9.88 2.49 25.90
N LYS A 479 9.99 3.60 26.63
CA LYS A 479 8.82 4.24 27.26
C LYS A 479 7.77 4.64 26.23
N ARG A 480 8.19 5.14 25.06
CA ARG A 480 7.28 5.57 24.02
C ARG A 480 6.54 4.41 23.39
N ILE A 481 7.23 3.33 22.97
CA ILE A 481 6.56 2.16 22.39
C ILE A 481 5.63 1.49 23.39
N THR A 482 6.04 1.38 24.65
CA THR A 482 5.21 0.85 25.75
C THR A 482 3.89 1.64 25.85
N ALA A 483 4.00 2.98 25.88
CA ALA A 483 2.82 3.83 25.93
C ALA A 483 1.92 3.68 24.69
N MET A 484 2.47 3.62 23.49
CA MET A 484 1.72 3.44 22.25
C MET A 484 0.97 2.11 22.20
N VAL A 485 1.59 1.03 22.69
CA VAL A 485 0.93 -0.29 22.78
C VAL A 485 -0.16 -0.26 23.86
N GLN A 486 0.13 0.26 25.06
CA GLN A 486 -0.82 0.30 26.20
C GLN A 486 -1.99 1.26 25.98
N ASN A 487 -1.79 2.33 25.23
CA ASN A 487 -2.86 3.29 24.92
C ASN A 487 -3.74 2.86 23.74
N GLY A 488 -3.40 1.77 23.03
CA GLY A 488 -4.16 1.27 21.89
C GLY A 488 -4.12 2.20 20.67
N ARG A 489 -3.19 3.17 20.67
CA ARG A 489 -2.98 4.14 19.57
C ARG A 489 -1.58 4.76 19.62
N THR A 490 -1.08 5.22 18.46
CA THR A 490 0.19 5.95 18.34
C THR A 490 0.00 7.46 18.20
N THR A 491 -1.23 7.91 17.92
CA THR A 491 -1.61 9.32 17.74
C THR A 491 -2.20 9.92 19.01
N PRO A 492 -2.27 11.25 19.16
CA PRO A 492 -2.99 11.89 20.25
C PRO A 492 -4.50 11.55 20.25
N GLY A 493 -5.10 11.42 21.42
CA GLY A 493 -6.53 11.16 21.58
C GLY A 493 -6.84 10.26 22.77
N ALA A 494 -8.10 9.90 22.97
CA ALA A 494 -8.53 9.02 24.05
C ALA A 494 -7.97 7.60 23.88
N LYS A 495 -7.62 6.98 25.00
CA LYS A 495 -7.10 5.61 25.03
C LYS A 495 -8.07 4.64 24.37
N GLN A 496 -7.55 3.79 23.49
CA GLN A 496 -8.30 2.74 22.81
C GLN A 496 -7.90 1.35 23.33
N LYS A 497 -8.70 0.35 23.02
CA LYS A 497 -8.39 -1.05 23.34
C LYS A 497 -7.78 -1.73 22.14
N ASN A 498 -6.77 -2.55 22.37
CA ASN A 498 -6.43 -3.61 21.41
C ASN A 498 -7.53 -4.69 21.46
N ASP A 499 -7.83 -5.34 20.34
CA ASP A 499 -8.91 -6.36 20.29
C ASP A 499 -8.58 -7.60 21.10
N VAL A 500 -7.30 -7.79 21.38
CA VAL A 500 -6.77 -8.89 22.19
C VAL A 500 -6.00 -8.36 23.39
N PRO A 501 -5.97 -9.11 24.53
CA PRO A 501 -5.14 -8.76 25.67
C PRO A 501 -3.64 -8.87 25.32
N TRP A 502 -2.80 -8.47 26.28
CA TRP A 502 -1.35 -8.57 26.13
C TRP A 502 -0.89 -9.93 25.64
N TRP A 503 0.08 -9.91 24.74
CA TRP A 503 0.75 -11.14 24.34
C TRP A 503 1.76 -11.54 25.41
N SER A 504 1.78 -12.80 25.79
CA SER A 504 2.72 -13.33 26.80
C SER A 504 4.19 -13.19 26.44
N ASP A 505 4.49 -12.97 25.16
CA ASP A 505 5.85 -12.78 24.65
C ASP A 505 6.32 -11.30 24.56
N LEU A 506 5.47 -10.33 24.95
CA LEU A 506 5.87 -8.93 25.10
C LEU A 506 6.53 -8.71 26.49
N THR A 507 7.69 -9.33 26.68
CA THR A 507 8.39 -9.36 27.99
C THR A 507 8.93 -8.00 28.46
N TRP A 508 8.98 -7.01 27.57
CA TRP A 508 9.39 -5.65 27.84
C TRP A 508 8.24 -4.74 28.37
N ILE A 509 7.02 -5.23 28.31
CA ILE A 509 5.86 -4.54 28.93
C ILE A 509 5.65 -5.14 30.31
N SER A 510 6.00 -4.38 31.35
CA SER A 510 5.67 -4.76 32.73
C SER A 510 4.15 -4.72 32.92
N ASN A 511 3.60 -5.79 33.49
CA ASN A 511 2.18 -5.87 33.91
C ASN A 511 1.85 -4.85 35.02
#